data_da6765a1121d2164b470af4d38b14986
#
_entry.id   da6765a1121d2164b470af4d38b14986
#
_cell.length_a   1.000
_cell.length_b   1.000
_cell.length_c   1.000
_cell.angle_alpha   90.00
_cell.angle_beta   90.00
_cell.angle_gamma   90.00
#
_symmetry.space_group_name_H-M   'P 1'
#
loop_
_entity.id
_entity.type
_entity.pdbx_description
1 polymer ?
#
loop_
_entity_poly.entity_id
_entity_poly.type
_entity_poly.pdbx_seq_one_letter_code
_entity_poly.pdbx_strand_id
1 'polypeptide(L)'
;MSGLKLIIRITFAVAVICMIASSCEKVTFAPPPPLDTTKYISFDTIIKPIFSKEGCLNCHYTGNQAPDFSIDPYNALVPQYIQLSDSANPAGSHFYNWITTNSDHILRTTNADKANIFLWIKQGVRKN
;
A
#
# COMPACT_ATOMS: atom_id res chain seq x y z
N MET A 1 50.59 -31.58 11.53
CA MET A 1 50.07 -30.72 10.43
C MET A 1 48.57 -30.81 10.21
N SER A 2 47.84 -31.77 10.77
CA SER A 2 46.38 -31.93 10.63
C SER A 2 45.57 -30.91 11.43
N GLY A 3 45.98 -30.60 12.69
CA GLY A 3 45.24 -29.69 13.56
C GLY A 3 45.17 -28.23 13.06
N LEU A 4 46.26 -27.73 12.46
CA LEU A 4 46.31 -26.36 11.94
C LEU A 4 45.31 -26.14 10.79
N LYS A 5 45.16 -27.13 9.91
CA LYS A 5 44.19 -27.09 8.80
C LYS A 5 42.74 -27.11 9.30
N LEU A 6 42.45 -27.80 10.38
CA LEU A 6 41.12 -27.85 10.98
C LEU A 6 40.76 -26.50 11.63
N ILE A 7 41.68 -25.88 12.36
CA ILE A 7 41.48 -24.57 12.99
C ILE A 7 41.20 -23.51 11.92
N ILE A 8 41.95 -23.45 10.85
CA ILE A 8 41.75 -22.49 9.74
C ILE A 8 40.36 -22.66 9.11
N ARG A 9 39.88 -23.89 8.93
CA ARG A 9 38.54 -24.13 8.37
C ARG A 9 37.41 -23.68 9.29
N ILE A 10 37.57 -23.91 10.59
CA ILE A 10 36.58 -23.50 11.60
C ILE A 10 36.50 -21.97 11.68
N THR A 11 37.67 -21.29 11.74
CA THR A 11 37.69 -19.80 11.82
C THR A 11 37.10 -19.17 10.55
N PHE A 12 37.37 -19.75 9.37
CA PHE A 12 36.77 -19.25 8.13
C PHE A 12 35.24 -19.44 8.09
N ALA A 13 34.74 -20.60 8.52
CA ALA A 13 33.30 -20.88 8.59
C ALA A 13 32.59 -19.94 9.58
N VAL A 14 33.17 -19.66 10.75
CA VAL A 14 32.61 -18.72 11.73
C VAL A 14 32.58 -17.29 11.18
N ALA A 15 33.65 -16.86 10.49
CA ALA A 15 33.70 -15.53 9.87
C ALA A 15 32.60 -15.33 8.81
N VAL A 16 32.34 -16.35 7.99
CA VAL A 16 31.27 -16.32 6.96
C VAL A 16 29.89 -16.25 7.59
N ILE A 17 29.66 -17.02 8.66
CA ILE A 17 28.37 -16.98 9.39
C ILE A 17 28.12 -15.62 10.03
N CYS A 18 29.15 -14.98 10.62
CA CYS A 18 29.03 -13.64 11.19
C CYS A 18 28.72 -12.56 10.15
N MET A 19 29.24 -12.68 8.92
CA MET A 19 28.95 -11.72 7.85
C MET A 19 27.51 -11.83 7.34
N ILE A 20 26.91 -13.02 7.36
CA ILE A 20 25.51 -13.22 6.95
C ILE A 20 24.53 -12.70 8.01
N ALA A 21 24.91 -12.81 9.29
CA ALA A 21 24.04 -12.37 10.41
C ALA A 21 23.91 -10.84 10.55
N SER A 22 24.84 -10.05 9.99
CA SER A 22 24.82 -8.58 10.07
C SER A 22 24.03 -7.89 8.95
N SER A 23 23.39 -8.64 8.05
CA SER A 23 22.68 -8.09 6.88
C SER A 23 21.20 -7.75 7.12
N CYS A 24 20.70 -7.80 8.36
CA CYS A 24 19.35 -7.30 8.65
C CYS A 24 19.38 -5.80 8.93
N GLU A 25 19.44 -5.01 7.88
CA GLU A 25 19.17 -3.59 7.96
C GLU A 25 17.67 -3.37 8.24
N LYS A 26 17.38 -2.85 9.42
CA LYS A 26 16.01 -2.48 9.79
C LYS A 26 15.64 -1.24 8.98
N VAL A 27 14.96 -1.44 7.85
CA VAL A 27 14.41 -0.33 7.07
C VAL A 27 13.33 0.35 7.93
N THR A 28 13.73 1.39 8.62
CA THR A 28 12.81 2.28 9.32
C THR A 28 12.16 3.18 8.28
N PHE A 29 10.94 2.86 7.87
CA PHE A 29 10.14 3.78 7.06
C PHE A 29 9.88 5.03 7.92
N ALA A 30 10.33 6.20 7.43
CA ALA A 30 9.90 7.45 8.02
C ALA A 30 8.36 7.51 8.02
N PRO A 31 7.71 7.90 9.11
CA PRO A 31 6.27 8.06 9.10
C PRO A 31 5.89 9.05 8.00
N PRO A 32 4.80 8.80 7.25
CA PRO A 32 4.34 9.72 6.23
C PRO A 32 4.12 11.10 6.86
N PRO A 33 4.39 12.19 6.12
CA PRO A 33 4.16 13.54 6.63
C PRO A 33 2.71 13.68 7.08
N PRO A 34 2.44 14.48 8.13
CA PRO A 34 1.09 14.72 8.60
C PRO A 34 0.19 15.16 7.46
N LEU A 35 -0.96 14.53 7.31
CA LEU A 35 -1.92 14.87 6.27
C LEU A 35 -2.47 16.27 6.57
N ASP A 36 -2.43 17.16 5.58
CA ASP A 36 -3.13 18.44 5.66
C ASP A 36 -4.64 18.20 5.54
N THR A 37 -5.30 18.06 6.69
CA THR A 37 -6.74 17.79 6.77
C THR A 37 -7.60 18.97 6.35
N THR A 38 -6.99 20.14 6.14
CA THR A 38 -7.69 21.35 5.66
C THR A 38 -7.82 21.33 4.14
N LYS A 39 -6.97 20.55 3.45
CA LYS A 39 -6.97 20.44 2.00
C LYS A 39 -8.10 19.52 1.53
N TYR A 40 -8.87 20.01 0.57
CA TYR A 40 -9.91 19.23 -0.08
C TYR A 40 -9.29 18.20 -1.05
N ILE A 41 -9.66 16.94 -0.93
CA ILE A 41 -9.18 15.87 -1.81
C ILE A 41 -10.13 15.69 -2.99
N SER A 42 -9.66 16.05 -4.17
CA SER A 42 -10.41 15.87 -5.42
C SER A 42 -10.33 14.43 -5.90
N PHE A 43 -11.48 13.86 -6.29
CA PHE A 43 -11.49 12.53 -6.91
C PHE A 43 -10.74 12.53 -8.24
N ASP A 44 -11.06 13.47 -9.14
CA ASP A 44 -10.51 13.45 -10.50
C ASP A 44 -9.01 13.73 -10.55
N THR A 45 -8.49 14.61 -9.69
CA THR A 45 -7.09 15.05 -9.75
C THR A 45 -6.16 14.33 -8.79
N ILE A 46 -6.70 13.72 -7.72
CA ILE A 46 -5.89 13.06 -6.68
C ILE A 46 -6.18 11.57 -6.60
N ILE A 47 -7.46 11.17 -6.49
CA ILE A 47 -7.81 9.76 -6.25
C ILE A 47 -7.74 8.93 -7.53
N LYS A 48 -8.38 9.38 -8.59
CA LYS A 48 -8.43 8.65 -9.87
C LYS A 48 -7.05 8.33 -10.44
N PRO A 49 -6.04 9.22 -10.42
CA PRO A 49 -4.69 8.90 -10.87
C PRO A 49 -4.00 7.79 -10.09
N ILE A 50 -4.37 7.55 -8.82
CA ILE A 50 -3.81 6.47 -8.01
C ILE A 50 -4.03 5.11 -8.69
N PHE A 51 -5.20 4.86 -9.29
CA PHE A 51 -5.52 3.58 -9.90
C PHE A 51 -4.58 3.21 -11.06
N SER A 52 -4.16 4.20 -11.85
CA SER A 52 -3.17 3.98 -12.92
C SER A 52 -1.76 3.89 -12.35
N LYS A 53 -1.40 4.80 -11.46
CA LYS A 53 -0.06 4.89 -10.87
C LYS A 53 0.33 3.65 -10.07
N GLU A 54 -0.60 3.12 -9.29
CA GLU A 54 -0.38 1.94 -8.44
C GLU A 54 -0.68 0.61 -9.17
N GLY A 55 -0.94 0.66 -10.47
CA GLY A 55 -1.14 -0.52 -11.33
C GLY A 55 -2.45 -1.27 -11.08
N CYS A 56 -3.45 -0.63 -10.48
CA CYS A 56 -4.77 -1.26 -10.24
C CYS A 56 -5.44 -1.67 -11.56
N LEU A 57 -5.25 -0.89 -12.62
CA LEU A 57 -5.79 -1.17 -13.96
C LEU A 57 -5.22 -2.43 -14.61
N ASN A 58 -4.14 -3.03 -14.07
CA ASN A 58 -3.60 -4.28 -14.61
C ASN A 58 -4.55 -5.46 -14.38
N CYS A 59 -5.43 -5.36 -13.37
CA CYS A 59 -6.40 -6.40 -13.02
C CYS A 59 -7.85 -5.86 -13.06
N HIS A 60 -8.06 -4.58 -12.75
CA HIS A 60 -9.38 -3.96 -12.58
C HIS A 60 -9.80 -3.19 -13.83
N TYR A 61 -10.11 -3.91 -14.93
CA TYR A 61 -10.55 -3.37 -16.21
C TYR A 61 -11.73 -4.17 -16.77
N THR A 62 -12.41 -3.63 -17.78
CA THR A 62 -13.60 -4.24 -18.39
C THR A 62 -13.37 -5.68 -18.80
N GLY A 63 -14.22 -6.56 -18.32
CA GLY A 63 -14.17 -8.00 -18.63
C GLY A 63 -13.21 -8.81 -17.74
N ASN A 64 -12.55 -8.18 -16.77
CA ASN A 64 -11.69 -8.87 -15.82
C ASN A 64 -12.22 -8.73 -14.37
N GLN A 65 -11.42 -8.31 -13.42
CA GLN A 65 -11.76 -8.30 -11.99
C GLN A 65 -12.52 -7.04 -11.60
N ALA A 66 -13.61 -7.21 -10.84
CA ALA A 66 -14.34 -6.07 -10.25
C ALA A 66 -13.59 -5.53 -8.99
N PRO A 67 -13.73 -4.21 -8.70
CA PRO A 67 -14.40 -3.18 -9.49
C PRO A 67 -13.64 -2.79 -10.76
N ASP A 68 -14.35 -2.38 -11.82
CA ASP A 68 -13.73 -1.90 -13.08
C ASP A 68 -13.37 -0.41 -12.95
N PHE A 69 -12.06 -0.12 -12.95
CA PHE A 69 -11.56 1.25 -12.86
C PHE A 69 -11.26 1.88 -14.23
N SER A 70 -11.43 1.14 -15.32
CA SER A 70 -11.03 1.60 -16.65
C SER A 70 -11.98 2.60 -17.29
N ILE A 71 -13.28 2.56 -16.96
CA ILE A 71 -14.31 3.42 -17.55
C ILE A 71 -14.73 4.53 -16.59
N ASP A 72 -15.37 4.18 -15.48
CA ASP A 72 -15.82 5.13 -14.46
C ASP A 72 -15.46 4.62 -13.05
N PRO A 73 -14.23 4.88 -12.60
CA PRO A 73 -13.77 4.36 -11.32
C PRO A 73 -14.55 4.90 -10.14
N TYR A 74 -15.16 6.09 -10.24
CA TYR A 74 -16.02 6.61 -9.17
C TYR A 74 -17.26 5.73 -8.98
N ASN A 75 -18.04 5.51 -10.03
CA ASN A 75 -19.24 4.70 -9.96
C ASN A 75 -18.94 3.21 -9.73
N ALA A 76 -17.75 2.75 -10.10
CA ALA A 76 -17.27 1.41 -9.76
C ALA A 76 -17.03 1.22 -8.25
N LEU A 77 -16.68 2.30 -7.53
CA LEU A 77 -16.45 2.27 -6.09
C LEU A 77 -17.69 2.65 -5.28
N VAL A 78 -18.39 3.70 -5.66
CA VAL A 78 -19.48 4.30 -4.89
C VAL A 78 -20.84 3.95 -5.55
N PRO A 79 -21.79 3.38 -4.81
CA PRO A 79 -21.80 3.05 -3.39
C PRO A 79 -21.35 1.62 -3.05
N GLN A 80 -20.86 0.83 -4.02
CA GLN A 80 -20.66 -0.62 -3.85
C GLN A 80 -19.59 -0.99 -2.81
N TYR A 81 -18.47 -0.30 -2.85
CA TYR A 81 -17.29 -0.59 -2.00
C TYR A 81 -17.00 0.53 -1.01
N ILE A 82 -17.58 1.71 -1.22
CA ILE A 82 -17.52 2.86 -0.34
C ILE A 82 -18.90 3.49 -0.27
N GLN A 83 -19.46 3.59 0.92
CA GLN A 83 -20.74 4.23 1.17
C GLN A 83 -20.55 5.66 1.69
N LEU A 84 -21.54 6.53 1.51
CA LEU A 84 -21.49 7.90 2.04
C LEU A 84 -21.39 7.91 3.58
N SER A 85 -21.97 6.90 4.24
CA SER A 85 -21.87 6.69 5.69
C SER A 85 -20.44 6.38 6.18
N ASP A 86 -19.56 5.89 5.30
CA ASP A 86 -18.17 5.57 5.64
C ASP A 86 -17.36 6.81 6.01
N SER A 87 -17.86 8.02 5.70
CA SER A 87 -17.24 9.27 6.14
C SER A 87 -17.09 9.38 7.67
N ALA A 88 -17.97 8.72 8.41
CA ALA A 88 -17.89 8.66 9.89
C ALA A 88 -16.77 7.70 10.36
N ASN A 89 -16.49 6.64 9.60
CA ASN A 89 -15.45 5.65 9.88
C ASN A 89 -14.76 5.18 8.58
N PRO A 90 -13.88 5.98 7.99
CA PRO A 90 -13.24 5.63 6.71
C PRO A 90 -12.46 4.32 6.72
N ALA A 91 -11.85 3.97 7.86
CA ALA A 91 -11.11 2.73 8.02
C ALA A 91 -11.99 1.48 7.94
N GLY A 92 -13.29 1.62 8.22
CA GLY A 92 -14.28 0.56 8.14
C GLY A 92 -14.87 0.37 6.75
N SER A 93 -14.62 1.27 5.79
CA SER A 93 -15.10 1.08 4.42
C SER A 93 -14.48 -0.17 3.80
N HIS A 94 -15.25 -0.89 2.99
CA HIS A 94 -14.77 -2.14 2.36
C HIS A 94 -13.51 -1.89 1.51
N PHE A 95 -13.52 -0.86 0.68
CA PHE A 95 -12.37 -0.54 -0.18
C PHE A 95 -11.12 -0.16 0.62
N TYR A 96 -11.24 0.72 1.62
CA TYR A 96 -10.07 1.14 2.41
C TYR A 96 -9.50 -0.02 3.22
N ASN A 97 -10.36 -0.80 3.84
CA ASN A 97 -9.95 -2.01 4.57
C ASN A 97 -9.20 -2.95 3.62
N TRP A 98 -9.73 -3.20 2.42
CA TRP A 98 -9.10 -4.08 1.44
C TRP A 98 -7.68 -3.65 1.06
N ILE A 99 -7.47 -2.39 0.70
CA ILE A 99 -6.14 -1.87 0.30
C ILE A 99 -5.15 -1.77 1.47
N THR A 100 -5.62 -1.87 2.72
CA THR A 100 -4.76 -1.76 3.92
C THR A 100 -4.49 -3.08 4.61
N THR A 101 -5.29 -4.12 4.37
CA THR A 101 -5.18 -5.40 5.09
C THR A 101 -4.98 -6.61 4.17
N ASN A 102 -5.46 -6.56 2.91
CA ASN A 102 -5.33 -7.67 1.99
C ASN A 102 -3.89 -7.84 1.50
N SER A 103 -3.34 -9.06 1.57
CA SER A 103 -1.95 -9.37 1.22
C SER A 103 -1.55 -8.94 -0.19
N ASP A 104 -2.48 -9.02 -1.16
CA ASP A 104 -2.20 -8.70 -2.56
C ASP A 104 -2.24 -7.19 -2.85
N HIS A 105 -2.87 -6.40 -1.97
CA HIS A 105 -3.12 -4.97 -2.16
C HIS A 105 -2.30 -4.06 -1.24
N ILE A 106 -1.94 -4.55 -0.04
CA ILE A 106 -1.27 -3.74 0.99
C ILE A 106 0.06 -3.15 0.53
N LEU A 107 0.80 -3.84 -0.33
CA LEU A 107 2.09 -3.41 -0.85
C LEU A 107 2.00 -2.62 -2.15
N ARG A 108 0.82 -2.61 -2.81
CA ARG A 108 0.63 -1.93 -4.09
C ARG A 108 0.38 -0.44 -3.95
N THR A 109 -0.24 -0.02 -2.84
CA THR A 109 -0.63 1.38 -2.61
C THR A 109 0.32 2.01 -1.58
N THR A 110 0.89 3.16 -1.91
CA THR A 110 1.77 3.89 -0.98
C THR A 110 1.01 4.40 0.25
N ASN A 111 1.72 4.65 1.35
CA ASN A 111 1.11 5.23 2.54
C ASN A 111 0.51 6.62 2.29
N ALA A 112 1.13 7.42 1.40
CA ALA A 112 0.61 8.72 1.02
C ALA A 112 -0.72 8.60 0.26
N ASP A 113 -0.82 7.64 -0.67
CA ASP A 113 -2.05 7.42 -1.42
C ASP A 113 -3.16 6.84 -0.54
N LYS A 114 -2.84 5.91 0.37
CA LYS A 114 -3.79 5.43 1.39
C LYS A 114 -4.32 6.58 2.24
N ALA A 115 -3.45 7.51 2.64
CA ALA A 115 -3.83 8.68 3.41
C ALA A 115 -4.76 9.64 2.62
N ASN A 116 -4.48 9.86 1.33
CA ASN A 116 -5.37 10.63 0.45
C ASN A 116 -6.74 9.96 0.29
N ILE A 117 -6.78 8.64 0.08
CA ILE A 117 -8.02 7.87 -0.02
C ILE A 117 -8.81 7.96 1.29
N PHE A 118 -8.15 7.79 2.44
CA PHE A 118 -8.78 7.94 3.75
C PHE A 118 -9.43 9.30 3.93
N LEU A 119 -8.70 10.37 3.59
CA LEU A 119 -9.19 11.74 3.73
C LEU A 119 -10.35 12.03 2.77
N TRP A 120 -10.27 11.54 1.53
CA TRP A 120 -11.36 11.65 0.56
C TRP A 120 -12.65 10.97 1.06
N ILE A 121 -12.54 9.77 1.63
CA ILE A 121 -13.69 9.08 2.24
C ILE A 121 -14.23 9.91 3.40
N LYS A 122 -13.36 10.39 4.29
CA LYS A 122 -13.74 11.24 5.44
C LYS A 122 -14.45 12.52 5.02
N GLN A 123 -14.12 13.06 3.86
CA GLN A 123 -14.73 14.26 3.30
C GLN A 123 -16.04 13.99 2.53
N GLY A 124 -16.56 12.77 2.54
CA GLY A 124 -17.85 12.40 1.98
C GLY A 124 -17.82 11.96 0.52
N VAL A 125 -16.71 11.35 0.07
CA VAL A 125 -16.56 10.67 -1.26
C VAL A 125 -17.09 11.48 -2.44
N ARG A 126 -16.81 12.77 -2.51
CA ARG A 126 -17.34 13.63 -3.57
C ARG A 126 -16.66 13.34 -4.91
N LYS A 127 -17.49 13.31 -5.98
CA LYS A 127 -17.02 13.29 -7.38
C LYS A 127 -16.81 14.73 -7.83
N ASN A 128 -15.55 15.16 -7.94
CA ASN A 128 -15.17 16.54 -8.29
C ASN A 128 -13.81 16.59 -8.94
#